data_3707b446033d35fb124a9069e6c15e2f
#
_entry.id   3707b446033d35fb124a9069e6c15e2f
#
_cell.length_a   1.000
_cell.length_b   1.000
_cell.length_c   1.000
_cell.angle_alpha   90.00
_cell.angle_beta   90.00
_cell.angle_gamma   90.00
#
_symmetry.space_group_name_H-M   'P 1'
#
loop_
_entity.id
_entity.type
_entity.pdbx_description
1 polymer ?
#
loop_
_entity_poly.entity_id
_entity_poly.type
_entity_poly.pdbx_seq_one_letter_code
_entity_poly.pdbx_strand_id
1 'polypeptide(L)'
;MNKNDLIIIDDFLDNVDHIRKEALLLSYTKSPIDSKGWKGYRCLEENELASNLGDKIKQRLLALDPKFTYSDFKYYFHYTLSEDGRNENMIHKDDKSDYAGVLYLSPGAPPKSGTSFYNDRGVEIHYLENIYNRLVIYPSNEWHSLKESFGSDINNGRLTFTFFCKLKIKNTSSLI
;
A
#
# COMPACT_ATOMS: atom_id res chain seq x y z
N MET A 1 -17.23 3.51 -3.94
CA MET A 1 -16.30 2.47 -4.43
C MET A 1 -17.11 1.40 -5.14
N ASN A 2 -16.81 1.14 -6.39
CA ASN A 2 -17.40 0.02 -7.11
C ASN A 2 -16.63 -1.25 -6.72
N LYS A 3 -17.36 -2.32 -6.34
CA LYS A 3 -16.71 -3.58 -5.91
C LYS A 3 -15.78 -4.20 -6.97
N ASN A 4 -15.98 -3.84 -8.24
CA ASN A 4 -15.17 -4.32 -9.35
C ASN A 4 -13.80 -3.64 -9.47
N ASP A 5 -13.57 -2.56 -8.73
CA ASP A 5 -12.34 -1.79 -8.78
C ASP A 5 -11.34 -2.19 -7.67
N LEU A 6 -11.80 -3.00 -6.71
CA LEU A 6 -10.98 -3.52 -5.62
C LEU A 6 -10.43 -4.90 -5.99
N ILE A 7 -9.11 -5.02 -5.97
CA ILE A 7 -8.41 -6.29 -6.23
C ILE A 7 -7.73 -6.74 -4.94
N ILE A 8 -8.00 -7.98 -4.55
CA ILE A 8 -7.41 -8.62 -3.37
C ILE A 8 -6.73 -9.89 -3.83
N ILE A 9 -5.45 -10.05 -3.46
CA ILE A 9 -4.65 -11.23 -3.78
C ILE A 9 -4.01 -11.70 -2.47
N ASP A 10 -4.48 -12.83 -1.96
CA ASP A 10 -3.87 -13.51 -0.83
C ASP A 10 -2.65 -14.32 -1.31
N ASP A 11 -1.72 -14.58 -0.41
CA ASP A 11 -0.48 -15.33 -0.68
C ASP A 11 0.27 -14.81 -1.91
N PHE A 12 0.39 -13.47 -2.01
CA PHE A 12 0.95 -12.80 -3.18
C PHE A 12 2.42 -13.14 -3.45
N LEU A 13 3.22 -13.35 -2.40
CA LEU A 13 4.64 -13.67 -2.47
C LEU A 13 4.91 -15.10 -2.01
N ASP A 14 5.69 -15.85 -2.78
CA ASP A 14 6.15 -17.19 -2.37
C ASP A 14 7.20 -17.13 -1.24
N ASN A 15 7.90 -15.99 -1.09
CA ASN A 15 9.02 -15.77 -0.17
C ASN A 15 8.78 -14.60 0.78
N VAL A 16 7.54 -14.39 1.23
CA VAL A 16 7.13 -13.23 2.06
C VAL A 16 7.97 -13.08 3.33
N ASP A 17 8.34 -14.17 4.00
CA ASP A 17 9.15 -14.13 5.23
C ASP A 17 10.55 -13.59 4.97
N HIS A 18 11.16 -13.95 3.82
CA HIS A 18 12.43 -13.38 3.41
C HIS A 18 12.30 -11.88 3.12
N ILE A 19 11.29 -11.48 2.34
CA ILE A 19 11.01 -10.05 2.06
C ILE A 19 10.83 -9.25 3.34
N ARG A 20 10.03 -9.77 4.28
CA ARG A 20 9.85 -9.15 5.59
C ARG A 20 11.18 -9.01 6.34
N LYS A 21 11.96 -10.08 6.43
CA LYS A 21 13.26 -10.08 7.12
C LYS A 21 14.19 -9.00 6.58
N GLU A 22 14.33 -8.91 5.27
CA GLU A 22 15.15 -7.90 4.62
C GLU A 22 14.58 -6.48 4.82
N ALA A 23 13.27 -6.31 4.74
CA ALA A 23 12.61 -5.02 4.99
C ALA A 23 12.85 -4.50 6.42
N LEU A 24 12.91 -5.39 7.42
CA LEU A 24 13.20 -5.01 8.82
C LEU A 24 14.62 -4.46 9.02
N LEU A 25 15.55 -4.71 8.10
CA LEU A 25 16.94 -4.24 8.14
C LEU A 25 17.15 -2.90 7.43
N LEU A 26 16.14 -2.37 6.73
CA LEU A 26 16.25 -1.10 6.02
C LEU A 26 16.27 0.09 6.97
N SER A 27 16.80 1.21 6.51
CA SER A 27 16.75 2.49 7.20
C SER A 27 15.39 3.17 7.01
N TYR A 28 14.80 3.64 8.10
CA TYR A 28 13.49 4.30 8.07
C TYR A 28 13.56 5.72 8.65
N THR A 29 12.88 6.62 7.98
CA THR A 29 12.74 8.01 8.41
C THR A 29 11.35 8.22 9.00
N LYS A 30 11.28 8.80 10.20
CA LYS A 30 10.00 9.18 10.83
C LYS A 30 9.36 10.33 10.08
N SER A 31 8.05 10.25 9.91
CA SER A 31 7.26 11.36 9.36
C SER A 31 7.46 12.63 10.19
N PRO A 32 7.60 13.81 9.58
CA PRO A 32 7.55 15.08 10.32
C PRO A 32 6.25 15.21 11.11
N ILE A 33 6.33 15.82 12.30
CA ILE A 33 5.19 15.94 13.24
C ILE A 33 3.97 16.59 12.58
N ASP A 34 4.19 17.58 11.73
CA ASP A 34 3.12 18.32 11.04
C ASP A 34 2.79 17.78 9.65
N SER A 35 3.25 16.57 9.34
CA SER A 35 3.03 15.97 8.02
C SER A 35 1.54 15.70 7.78
N LYS A 36 1.02 16.25 6.68
CA LYS A 36 -0.32 15.95 6.18
C LYS A 36 -0.33 14.73 5.24
N GLY A 37 0.85 14.18 4.90
CA GLY A 37 0.97 13.19 3.84
C GLY A 37 0.97 11.74 4.32
N TRP A 38 1.62 11.45 5.42
CA TRP A 38 1.74 10.08 5.96
C TRP A 38 2.20 10.12 7.41
N LYS A 39 1.96 9.05 8.14
CA LYS A 39 2.40 8.90 9.54
C LYS A 39 3.27 7.66 9.70
N GLY A 40 3.97 7.59 10.81
CA GLY A 40 4.89 6.50 11.10
C GLY A 40 6.23 6.68 10.40
N TYR A 41 6.75 5.63 9.78
CA TYR A 41 8.12 5.57 9.29
C TYR A 41 8.14 5.03 7.87
N ARG A 42 8.90 5.66 6.97
CA ARG A 42 9.11 5.21 5.58
C ARG A 42 10.58 5.00 5.28
N CYS A 43 10.88 3.95 4.54
CA CYS A 43 12.15 3.81 3.84
C CYS A 43 12.10 4.73 2.61
N LEU A 44 12.86 5.81 2.66
CA LEU A 44 12.93 6.83 1.59
C LEU A 44 14.10 6.58 0.64
N GLU A 45 15.06 5.77 1.05
CA GLU A 45 16.22 5.42 0.24
C GLU A 45 15.82 4.41 -0.84
N GLU A 46 16.33 4.64 -2.05
CA GLU A 46 16.23 3.66 -3.12
C GLU A 46 16.97 2.38 -2.73
N ASN A 47 16.31 1.24 -2.85
CA ASN A 47 16.89 -0.05 -2.54
C ASN A 47 16.36 -1.13 -3.49
N GLU A 48 17.21 -2.14 -3.71
CA GLU A 48 16.92 -3.22 -4.65
C GLU A 48 15.71 -4.05 -4.24
N LEU A 49 15.52 -4.28 -2.94
CA LEU A 49 14.37 -5.03 -2.41
C LEU A 49 13.04 -4.36 -2.81
N ALA A 50 12.94 -3.04 -2.60
CA ALA A 50 11.75 -2.27 -2.95
C ALA A 50 11.53 -2.23 -4.47
N SER A 51 12.61 -2.08 -5.26
CA SER A 51 12.55 -2.09 -6.71
C SER A 51 12.02 -3.41 -7.25
N ASN A 52 12.59 -4.54 -6.82
CA ASN A 52 12.19 -5.87 -7.23
C ASN A 52 10.73 -6.17 -6.87
N LEU A 53 10.30 -5.76 -5.67
CA LEU A 53 8.91 -5.93 -5.24
C LEU A 53 7.96 -5.03 -6.07
N GLY A 54 8.36 -3.79 -6.33
CA GLY A 54 7.63 -2.88 -7.20
C GLY A 54 7.43 -3.45 -8.61
N ASP A 55 8.48 -4.04 -9.19
CA ASP A 55 8.41 -4.66 -10.51
C ASP A 55 7.49 -5.91 -10.53
N LYS A 56 7.51 -6.73 -9.48
CA LYS A 56 6.57 -7.85 -9.33
C LYS A 56 5.11 -7.38 -9.29
N ILE A 57 4.83 -6.30 -8.57
CA ILE A 57 3.49 -5.69 -8.54
C ILE A 57 3.10 -5.12 -9.90
N LYS A 58 4.00 -4.42 -10.60
CA LYS A 58 3.76 -3.93 -11.97
C LYS A 58 3.41 -5.06 -12.92
N GLN A 59 4.17 -6.16 -12.89
CA GLN A 59 3.89 -7.34 -13.72
C GLN A 59 2.50 -7.90 -13.43
N ARG A 60 2.10 -7.98 -12.16
CA ARG A 60 0.77 -8.43 -11.77
C ARG A 60 -0.34 -7.53 -12.29
N LEU A 61 -0.18 -6.22 -12.16
CA LEU A 61 -1.13 -5.24 -12.67
C LEU A 61 -1.27 -5.31 -14.20
N LEU A 62 -0.15 -5.47 -14.93
CA LEU A 62 -0.15 -5.63 -16.40
C LEU A 62 -0.83 -6.93 -16.83
N ALA A 63 -0.73 -8.00 -16.04
CA ALA A 63 -1.44 -9.24 -16.29
C ALA A 63 -2.95 -9.14 -16.10
N LEU A 64 -3.40 -8.26 -15.18
CA LEU A 64 -4.82 -8.01 -14.95
C LEU A 64 -5.45 -7.16 -16.06
N ASP A 65 -4.72 -6.18 -16.59
CA ASP A 65 -5.17 -5.40 -17.74
C ASP A 65 -3.99 -5.03 -18.67
N PRO A 66 -3.74 -5.84 -19.70
CA PRO A 66 -2.62 -5.66 -20.62
C PRO A 66 -2.71 -4.43 -21.54
N LYS A 67 -3.86 -3.72 -21.56
CA LYS A 67 -4.05 -2.49 -22.35
C LYS A 67 -3.29 -1.31 -21.77
N PHE A 68 -2.92 -1.38 -20.49
CA PHE A 68 -2.23 -0.30 -19.80
C PHE A 68 -0.72 -0.51 -19.73
N THR A 69 -0.04 0.60 -19.51
CA THR A 69 1.33 0.66 -19.01
C THR A 69 1.37 1.67 -17.87
N TYR A 70 2.44 1.68 -17.11
CA TYR A 70 2.59 2.59 -15.96
C TYR A 70 3.58 3.69 -16.29
N SER A 71 3.23 4.94 -15.97
CA SER A 71 4.07 6.10 -16.22
C SER A 71 4.75 6.67 -14.98
N ASP A 72 4.19 6.43 -13.82
CA ASP A 72 4.68 6.97 -12.56
C ASP A 72 4.35 5.92 -11.49
N PHE A 73 5.37 5.19 -11.05
CA PHE A 73 5.21 4.11 -10.08
C PHE A 73 6.08 4.42 -8.87
N LYS A 74 5.46 4.84 -7.77
CA LYS A 74 6.10 5.13 -6.50
C LYS A 74 5.77 4.07 -5.49
N TYR A 75 6.72 3.69 -4.66
CA TYR A 75 6.53 2.66 -3.65
C TYR A 75 7.44 2.89 -2.45
N TYR A 76 7.01 2.38 -1.29
CA TYR A 76 7.75 2.52 -0.04
C TYR A 76 7.47 1.34 0.89
N PHE A 77 8.50 0.82 1.57
CA PHE A 77 8.28 0.15 2.83
C PHE A 77 7.87 1.18 3.86
N HIS A 78 6.84 0.87 4.62
CA HIS A 78 6.23 1.77 5.58
C HIS A 78 5.79 1.00 6.81
N TYR A 79 6.13 1.48 8.00
CA TYR A 79 5.56 0.94 9.23
C TYR A 79 4.97 2.02 10.12
N THR A 80 3.96 1.61 10.91
CA THR A 80 3.34 2.43 11.94
C THR A 80 3.30 1.67 13.26
N LEU A 81 3.36 2.41 14.36
CA LEU A 81 3.36 1.90 15.73
C LEU A 81 2.12 2.37 16.48
N SER A 82 1.82 1.75 17.63
CA SER A 82 0.67 2.14 18.47
C SER A 82 0.68 3.63 18.81
N GLU A 83 1.85 4.23 18.99
CA GLU A 83 2.01 5.67 19.27
C GLU A 83 1.61 6.59 18.12
N ASP A 84 1.65 6.09 16.86
CA ASP A 84 1.23 6.86 15.69
C ASP A 84 -0.29 7.03 15.63
N GLY A 85 -1.00 6.26 16.43
CA GLY A 85 -2.39 6.45 16.80
C GLY A 85 -3.42 6.22 15.71
N ARG A 86 -4.69 6.22 16.14
CA ARG A 86 -5.83 6.47 15.24
C ARG A 86 -5.80 7.93 14.86
N ASN A 87 -5.93 8.22 13.60
CA ASN A 87 -6.11 9.57 13.15
C ASN A 87 -7.35 9.66 12.27
N GLU A 88 -8.47 10.03 12.88
CA GLU A 88 -9.73 10.28 12.18
C GLU A 88 -9.55 11.34 11.07
N ASN A 89 -8.52 12.19 11.19
CA ASN A 89 -8.16 13.20 10.20
C ASN A 89 -7.30 12.63 9.04
N MET A 90 -7.03 11.33 9.02
CA MET A 90 -6.22 10.68 7.96
C MET A 90 -7.06 10.01 6.88
N ILE A 91 -8.37 10.24 6.86
CA ILE A 91 -9.19 9.84 5.72
C ILE A 91 -8.81 10.74 4.55
N HIS A 92 -8.30 10.15 3.47
CA HIS A 92 -7.78 10.88 2.32
C HIS A 92 -8.00 10.14 1.01
N LYS A 93 -7.70 10.82 -0.08
CA LYS A 93 -7.56 10.28 -1.43
C LYS A 93 -6.13 10.47 -1.90
N ASP A 94 -5.65 9.60 -2.76
CA ASP A 94 -4.33 9.71 -3.40
C ASP A 94 -4.46 10.34 -4.80
N ASP A 95 -5.02 11.54 -4.88
CA ASP A 95 -5.46 12.22 -6.11
C ASP A 95 -4.39 12.41 -7.20
N LYS A 96 -3.12 12.13 -6.89
CA LYS A 96 -2.00 12.24 -7.83
C LYS A 96 -1.72 10.95 -8.60
N SER A 97 -2.45 9.89 -8.32
CA SER A 97 -2.31 8.55 -8.88
C SER A 97 -3.64 8.05 -9.43
N ASP A 98 -3.64 7.00 -10.23
CA ASP A 98 -4.86 6.34 -10.70
C ASP A 98 -5.19 5.13 -9.83
N TYR A 99 -4.14 4.40 -9.40
CA TYR A 99 -4.25 3.32 -8.43
C TYR A 99 -3.26 3.46 -7.30
N ALA A 100 -3.69 3.00 -6.14
CA ALA A 100 -2.87 2.80 -4.95
C ALA A 100 -3.02 1.37 -4.46
N GLY A 101 -2.10 0.93 -3.62
CA GLY A 101 -2.22 -0.39 -3.01
C GLY A 101 -1.31 -0.58 -1.82
N VAL A 102 -1.59 -1.65 -1.11
CA VAL A 102 -0.87 -2.06 0.08
C VAL A 102 -0.66 -3.57 0.09
N LEU A 103 0.58 -3.98 0.31
CA LEU A 103 0.93 -5.35 0.67
C LEU A 103 1.20 -5.40 2.17
N TYR A 104 0.47 -6.24 2.88
CA TYR A 104 0.63 -6.40 4.32
C TYR A 104 1.75 -7.38 4.66
N LEU A 105 2.68 -6.92 5.50
CA LEU A 105 3.91 -7.64 5.84
C LEU A 105 4.06 -7.92 7.35
N SER A 106 2.98 -7.84 8.12
CA SER A 106 2.99 -8.15 9.56
C SER A 106 2.24 -9.43 9.84
N PRO A 107 2.93 -10.54 10.20
CA PRO A 107 2.27 -11.77 10.64
C PRO A 107 1.51 -11.54 11.96
N GLY A 108 0.37 -12.19 12.11
CA GLY A 108 -0.43 -12.09 13.34
C GLY A 108 -0.95 -10.69 13.65
N ALA A 109 -1.18 -9.87 12.64
CA ALA A 109 -1.72 -8.51 12.80
C ALA A 109 -3.05 -8.54 13.58
N PRO A 110 -3.25 -7.63 14.55
CA PRO A 110 -4.49 -7.60 15.31
C PRO A 110 -5.68 -7.19 14.44
N PRO A 111 -6.92 -7.56 14.82
CA PRO A 111 -8.13 -7.05 14.19
C PRO A 111 -8.13 -5.51 14.10
N LYS A 112 -8.75 -4.96 13.08
CA LYS A 112 -8.85 -3.51 12.82
C LYS A 112 -7.54 -2.79 12.47
N SER A 113 -6.46 -3.51 12.16
CA SER A 113 -5.19 -2.92 11.69
C SER A 113 -5.06 -2.82 10.17
N GLY A 114 -6.13 -3.07 9.45
CA GLY A 114 -6.19 -3.05 7.99
C GLY A 114 -6.47 -1.67 7.39
N THR A 115 -7.15 -1.66 6.25
CA THR A 115 -7.51 -0.45 5.51
C THR A 115 -9.02 -0.30 5.46
N SER A 116 -9.52 0.86 5.86
CA SER A 116 -10.93 1.23 5.77
C SER A 116 -11.17 2.14 4.58
N PHE A 117 -12.33 1.98 3.95
CA PHE A 117 -12.84 2.82 2.88
C PHE A 117 -14.11 3.53 3.32
N TYR A 118 -14.31 4.75 2.84
CA TYR A 118 -15.36 5.64 3.30
C TYR A 118 -16.13 6.23 2.13
N ASN A 119 -17.38 6.59 2.37
CA ASN A 119 -18.13 7.41 1.42
C ASN A 119 -17.79 8.90 1.59
N ASP A 120 -18.35 9.76 0.73
CA ASP A 120 -18.14 11.22 0.76
C ASP A 120 -18.64 11.89 2.05
N ARG A 121 -19.39 11.19 2.89
CA ARG A 121 -19.86 11.65 4.20
C ARG A 121 -18.94 11.20 5.34
N GLY A 122 -17.83 10.53 5.04
CA GLY A 122 -16.90 9.99 6.04
C GLY A 122 -17.43 8.75 6.77
N VAL A 123 -18.50 8.11 6.27
CA VAL A 123 -19.02 6.86 6.84
C VAL A 123 -18.22 5.70 6.26
N GLU A 124 -17.70 4.82 7.11
CA GLU A 124 -17.03 3.59 6.69
C GLU A 124 -18.02 2.69 5.95
N ILE A 125 -17.66 2.33 4.72
CA ILE A 125 -18.48 1.48 3.85
C ILE A 125 -17.85 0.11 3.61
N HIS A 126 -16.55 0.00 3.81
CA HIS A 126 -15.83 -1.24 3.61
C HIS A 126 -14.56 -1.26 4.46
N TYR A 127 -14.21 -2.45 4.96
CA TYR A 127 -12.99 -2.70 5.72
C TYR A 127 -12.27 -3.92 5.17
N LEU A 128 -10.98 -3.78 4.93
CA LEU A 128 -10.09 -4.86 4.53
C LEU A 128 -9.13 -5.21 5.66
N GLU A 129 -9.15 -6.46 6.06
CA GLU A 129 -8.26 -6.97 7.11
C GLU A 129 -6.80 -6.97 6.68
N ASN A 130 -5.93 -6.65 7.63
CA ASN A 130 -4.49 -6.83 7.52
C ASN A 130 -4.15 -8.32 7.64
N ILE A 131 -4.22 -9.02 6.53
CA ILE A 131 -3.80 -10.42 6.44
C ILE A 131 -2.37 -10.46 5.88
N TYR A 132 -1.48 -11.18 6.57
CA TYR A 132 -0.09 -11.34 6.14
C TYR A 132 -0.02 -11.86 4.71
N ASN A 133 0.84 -11.25 3.88
CA ASN A 133 1.01 -11.56 2.45
C ASN A 133 -0.21 -11.26 1.55
N ARG A 134 -1.16 -10.46 2.03
CA ARG A 134 -2.27 -9.96 1.20
C ARG A 134 -1.86 -8.68 0.47
N LEU A 135 -1.97 -8.68 -0.85
CA LEU A 135 -1.90 -7.50 -1.70
C LEU A 135 -3.30 -6.97 -1.96
N VAL A 136 -3.51 -5.69 -1.67
CA VAL A 136 -4.74 -4.96 -1.97
C VAL A 136 -4.43 -3.84 -2.95
N ILE A 137 -5.23 -3.71 -4.01
CA ILE A 137 -5.11 -2.66 -5.03
C ILE A 137 -6.48 -2.00 -5.18
N TYR A 138 -6.52 -0.68 -5.20
CA TYR A 138 -7.76 0.11 -5.27
C TYR A 138 -7.56 1.41 -6.06
N PRO A 139 -8.63 1.98 -6.65
CA PRO A 139 -8.58 3.30 -7.25
C PRO A 139 -8.14 4.34 -6.22
N SER A 140 -7.16 5.15 -6.56
CA SER A 140 -6.54 6.10 -5.63
C SER A 140 -7.46 7.25 -5.22
N ASN A 141 -8.54 7.49 -5.98
CA ASN A 141 -9.57 8.48 -5.69
C ASN A 141 -10.63 8.01 -4.68
N GLU A 142 -10.52 6.81 -4.13
CA GLU A 142 -11.38 6.33 -3.06
C GLU A 142 -10.94 6.91 -1.71
N TRP A 143 -11.90 7.37 -0.90
CA TRP A 143 -11.64 7.78 0.46
C TRP A 143 -11.21 6.58 1.29
N HIS A 144 -10.01 6.62 1.85
CA HIS A 144 -9.48 5.52 2.65
C HIS A 144 -8.58 6.00 3.80
N SER A 145 -8.36 5.12 4.73
CA SER A 145 -7.37 5.31 5.80
C SER A 145 -6.87 3.98 6.34
N LEU A 146 -5.71 4.00 6.99
CA LEU A 146 -5.32 3.00 7.96
C LEU A 146 -6.34 3.00 9.11
N LYS A 147 -6.85 1.82 9.51
CA LYS A 147 -7.82 1.72 10.61
C LYS A 147 -7.15 1.92 11.98
N GLU A 148 -6.17 1.09 12.32
CA GLU A 148 -5.42 1.15 13.58
C GLU A 148 -3.96 0.77 13.36
N SER A 149 -3.06 1.49 14.04
CA SER A 149 -1.65 1.13 14.16
C SER A 149 -1.46 0.23 15.37
N PHE A 150 -0.38 -0.56 15.40
CA PHE A 150 -0.05 -1.45 16.50
C PHE A 150 1.46 -1.65 16.65
N GLY A 151 1.85 -2.28 17.76
CA GLY A 151 3.23 -2.59 18.06
C GLY A 151 3.99 -1.44 18.72
N SER A 152 5.18 -1.74 19.24
CA SER A 152 6.07 -0.83 19.95
C SER A 152 7.37 -0.54 19.20
N ASP A 153 7.69 -1.37 18.21
CA ASP A 153 8.86 -1.24 17.36
C ASP A 153 8.61 -1.88 15.98
N ILE A 154 9.57 -1.78 15.06
CA ILE A 154 9.45 -2.29 13.70
C ILE A 154 9.19 -3.80 13.63
N ASN A 155 9.70 -4.59 14.60
CA ASN A 155 9.58 -6.05 14.55
C ASN A 155 8.15 -6.52 14.81
N ASN A 156 7.41 -5.77 15.63
CA ASN A 156 6.05 -6.09 16.03
C ASN A 156 5.02 -5.04 15.58
N GLY A 157 5.44 -4.01 14.84
CA GLY A 157 4.60 -2.96 14.29
C GLY A 157 3.88 -3.36 12.99
N ARG A 158 3.03 -2.45 12.51
CA ARG A 158 2.33 -2.60 11.25
C ARG A 158 3.27 -2.27 10.08
N LEU A 159 3.95 -3.28 9.55
CA LEU A 159 4.79 -3.15 8.35
C LEU A 159 3.98 -3.42 7.10
N THR A 160 4.16 -2.57 6.10
CA THR A 160 3.51 -2.67 4.78
C THR A 160 4.47 -2.27 3.67
N PHE A 161 4.17 -2.68 2.45
CA PHE A 161 4.71 -2.08 1.24
C PHE A 161 3.56 -1.36 0.53
N THR A 162 3.65 -0.03 0.40
CA THR A 162 2.64 0.81 -0.24
C THR A 162 3.13 1.25 -1.60
N PHE A 163 2.22 1.35 -2.58
CA PHE A 163 2.55 1.86 -3.89
C PHE A 163 1.44 2.74 -4.47
N PHE A 164 1.83 3.54 -5.44
CA PHE A 164 0.98 4.48 -6.18
C PHE A 164 1.41 4.46 -7.64
N CYS A 165 0.46 4.42 -8.56
CA CYS A 165 0.79 4.41 -9.98
C CYS A 165 -0.20 5.20 -10.83
N LYS A 166 0.31 5.74 -11.95
CA LYS A 166 -0.48 6.30 -13.04
C LYS A 166 -0.52 5.35 -14.20
N LEU A 167 -1.69 5.23 -14.81
CA LEU A 167 -1.91 4.42 -15.99
C LEU A 167 -1.75 5.25 -17.26
N LYS A 168 -1.21 4.60 -18.30
CA LYS A 168 -1.27 5.08 -19.68
C LYS A 168 -1.80 3.96 -20.56
N ILE A 169 -2.70 4.30 -21.47
CA ILE A 169 -3.10 3.37 -22.53
C ILE A 169 -1.90 3.14 -23.44
N LYS A 170 -1.57 1.89 -23.70
CA LYS A 170 -0.56 1.55 -24.71
C LYS A 170 -1.03 2.06 -26.07
N ASN A 171 -0.26 2.95 -26.69
CA ASN A 171 -0.50 3.31 -28.07
C ASN A 171 -0.22 2.07 -28.95
N THR A 172 -1.25 1.44 -29.45
CA THR A 172 -1.18 0.31 -30.40
C THR A 172 -0.77 0.76 -31.81
N SER A 173 -0.24 1.98 -31.97
CA SER A 173 0.20 2.53 -33.26
C SER A 173 1.65 2.18 -33.54
N SER A 174 1.94 0.90 -33.83
CA SER A 174 3.14 0.50 -34.62
C SER A 174 3.15 -1.02 -34.89
N LEU A 175 2.17 -1.46 -35.67
CA LEU A 175 2.27 -2.70 -36.46
C LEU A 175 1.53 -2.46 -37.77
N ILE A 176 2.15 -1.67 -38.66
CA ILE A 176 1.92 -1.69 -40.11
C ILE A 176 3.29 -1.81 -40.76
#